data_9f580581f5c6a127951d8d87feea21ea
#
_entry.id   9f580581f5c6a127951d8d87feea21ea
#
_cell.length_a   1.000
_cell.length_b   1.000
_cell.length_c   1.000
_cell.angle_alpha   90.00
_cell.angle_beta   90.00
_cell.angle_gamma   90.00
#
_symmetry.space_group_name_H-M   'P 1'
#
loop_
_entity.id
_entity.type
_entity.pdbx_description
1 polymer ?
#
loop_
_entity_poly.entity_id
_entity_poly.type
_entity_poly.pdbx_seq_one_letter_code
_entity_poly.pdbx_strand_id
1 'polypeptide(L)'
;MEVHLKTLKDNRLKITPRRKAAISLFKDSGVCMGPYDVYKKLKNKLPTLGLPTVYRILDEFSKAGILIRSFSEDRQLRYMLCTHPHEHHHHFTCRKCKKVEEVDFCNFKGISQFIKNKLNAKAESHQLQIEGLCSRCK
;
A
#
# COMPACT_ATOMS: atom_id res chain seq x y z
N MET A 1 -1.74 -7.79 -11.92
CA MET A 1 -1.04 -9.02 -11.46
C MET A 1 0.37 -9.12 -12.05
N GLU A 2 0.50 -8.94 -13.34
CA GLU A 2 1.79 -9.11 -14.04
C GLU A 2 2.88 -8.17 -13.54
N VAL A 3 2.56 -6.88 -13.37
CA VAL A 3 3.51 -5.89 -12.81
C VAL A 3 3.97 -6.27 -11.40
N HIS A 4 3.08 -6.79 -10.57
CA HIS A 4 3.42 -7.20 -9.21
C HIS A 4 4.28 -8.46 -9.17
N LEU A 5 4.03 -9.41 -10.08
CA LEU A 5 4.86 -10.61 -10.19
C LEU A 5 6.28 -10.25 -10.69
N LYS A 6 6.37 -9.29 -11.61
CA LYS A 6 7.66 -8.75 -12.04
C LYS A 6 8.39 -8.08 -10.87
N THR A 7 7.68 -7.26 -10.09
CA THR A 7 8.26 -6.60 -8.91
C THR A 7 8.78 -7.61 -7.89
N LEU A 8 8.08 -8.74 -7.69
CA LEU A 8 8.58 -9.82 -6.84
C LEU A 8 9.92 -10.35 -7.33
N LYS A 9 10.02 -10.65 -8.62
CA LYS A 9 11.28 -11.16 -9.22
C LYS A 9 12.42 -10.14 -9.08
N ASP A 10 12.14 -8.88 -9.36
CA ASP A 10 13.13 -7.80 -9.27
C ASP A 10 13.67 -7.64 -7.84
N ASN A 11 12.86 -7.96 -6.85
CA ASN A 11 13.23 -7.95 -5.43
C ASN A 11 13.71 -9.32 -4.91
N ARG A 12 14.00 -10.27 -5.81
CA ARG A 12 14.48 -11.62 -5.48
C ARG A 12 13.50 -12.41 -4.59
N LEU A 13 12.22 -12.12 -4.67
CA LEU A 13 11.17 -12.82 -3.96
C LEU A 13 10.58 -13.91 -4.86
N LYS A 14 10.57 -15.13 -4.38
CA LYS A 14 9.99 -16.27 -5.14
C LYS A 14 8.48 -16.06 -5.30
N ILE A 15 7.98 -16.40 -6.48
CA ILE A 15 6.55 -16.44 -6.75
C ILE A 15 5.99 -17.74 -6.16
N THR A 16 5.18 -17.60 -5.12
CA THR A 16 4.57 -18.74 -4.43
C THR A 16 3.04 -18.60 -4.46
N PRO A 17 2.29 -19.72 -4.30
CA PRO A 17 0.82 -19.62 -4.21
C PRO A 17 0.33 -18.68 -3.13
N ARG A 18 1.00 -18.64 -1.98
CA ARG A 18 0.65 -17.73 -0.87
C ARG A 18 0.82 -16.26 -1.26
N ARG A 19 1.93 -15.92 -1.92
CA ARG A 19 2.18 -14.54 -2.39
C ARG A 19 1.21 -14.14 -3.50
N LYS A 20 0.94 -15.04 -4.44
CA LYS A 20 -0.07 -14.78 -5.48
C LYS A 20 -1.45 -14.54 -4.89
N ALA A 21 -1.85 -15.37 -3.94
CA ALA A 21 -3.15 -15.22 -3.27
C ALA A 21 -3.26 -13.88 -2.52
N ALA A 22 -2.19 -13.45 -1.89
CA ALA A 22 -2.17 -12.16 -1.19
C ALA A 22 -2.32 -10.99 -2.18
N ILE A 23 -1.60 -10.99 -3.29
CA ILE A 23 -1.75 -9.95 -4.33
C ILE A 23 -3.17 -9.94 -4.90
N SER A 24 -3.72 -11.10 -5.22
CA SER A 24 -5.09 -11.21 -5.74
C SER A 24 -6.12 -10.69 -4.75
N LEU A 25 -5.94 -10.98 -3.48
CA LEU A 25 -6.84 -10.49 -2.43
C LEU A 25 -6.91 -8.96 -2.40
N PHE A 26 -5.76 -8.30 -2.40
CA PHE A 26 -5.72 -6.83 -2.41
C PHE A 26 -6.26 -6.25 -3.71
N LYS A 27 -5.93 -6.88 -4.83
CA LYS A 27 -6.40 -6.43 -6.15
C LYS A 27 -7.92 -6.51 -6.27
N ASP A 28 -8.50 -7.62 -5.84
CA ASP A 28 -9.93 -7.86 -5.96
C ASP A 28 -10.74 -7.04 -4.96
N SER A 29 -10.20 -6.80 -3.77
CA SER A 29 -10.88 -6.02 -2.74
C SER A 29 -10.88 -4.52 -3.01
N GLY A 30 -9.79 -3.97 -3.55
CA GLY A 30 -9.62 -2.54 -3.79
C GLY A 30 -9.66 -1.68 -2.52
N VAL A 31 -9.46 -2.29 -1.35
CA VAL A 31 -9.50 -1.60 -0.06
C VAL A 31 -8.22 -1.83 0.74
N CYS A 32 -7.94 -0.93 1.67
CA CYS A 32 -6.87 -1.17 2.63
C CYS A 32 -7.31 -2.18 3.70
N MET A 33 -6.38 -3.02 4.13
CA MET A 33 -6.64 -4.09 5.11
C MET A 33 -5.51 -4.18 6.12
N GLY A 34 -5.87 -4.49 7.37
CA GLY A 34 -4.91 -4.86 8.40
C GLY A 34 -4.43 -6.31 8.26
N PRO A 35 -3.35 -6.69 8.96
CA PRO A 35 -2.80 -8.06 8.86
C PRO A 35 -3.80 -9.13 9.24
N TYR A 36 -4.59 -8.90 10.27
CA TYR A 36 -5.58 -9.87 10.74
C TYR A 36 -6.71 -10.07 9.72
N ASP A 37 -7.15 -8.99 9.05
CA ASP A 37 -8.16 -9.07 7.98
C ASP A 37 -7.65 -9.92 6.81
N VAL A 38 -6.39 -9.69 6.42
CA VAL A 38 -5.72 -10.46 5.37
C VAL A 38 -5.64 -11.94 5.75
N TYR A 39 -5.22 -12.22 6.98
CA TYR A 39 -5.15 -13.58 7.51
C TYR A 39 -6.51 -14.29 7.44
N LYS A 40 -7.57 -13.67 7.95
CA LYS A 40 -8.91 -14.26 7.96
C LYS A 40 -9.39 -14.59 6.55
N LYS A 41 -9.16 -13.69 5.60
CA LYS A 41 -9.60 -13.88 4.20
C LYS A 41 -8.77 -14.94 3.48
N LEU A 42 -7.47 -14.99 3.69
CA LEU A 42 -6.59 -15.97 3.05
C LEU A 42 -6.70 -17.37 3.65
N LYS A 43 -7.01 -17.48 4.92
CA LYS A 43 -7.11 -18.77 5.61
C LYS A 43 -8.14 -19.70 5.00
N ASN A 44 -9.20 -19.15 4.43
CA ASN A 44 -10.24 -19.94 3.76
C ASN A 44 -9.70 -20.68 2.53
N LYS A 45 -8.76 -20.08 1.80
CA LYS A 45 -8.13 -20.68 0.61
C LYS A 45 -6.85 -21.44 0.93
N LEU A 46 -6.19 -21.06 2.02
CA LEU A 46 -4.90 -21.59 2.45
C LEU A 46 -4.98 -22.01 3.93
N PRO A 47 -5.59 -23.16 4.23
CA PRO A 47 -5.86 -23.56 5.62
C PRO A 47 -4.63 -23.69 6.51
N THR A 48 -3.45 -23.96 5.92
CA THR A 48 -2.18 -24.10 6.64
C THR A 48 -1.46 -22.77 6.86
N LEU A 49 -2.01 -21.66 6.35
CA LEU A 49 -1.42 -20.33 6.50
C LEU A 49 -1.51 -19.87 7.95
N GLY A 50 -0.37 -19.48 8.52
CA GLY A 50 -0.30 -18.91 9.86
C GLY A 50 -0.21 -17.38 9.84
N LEU A 51 -0.63 -16.75 10.92
CA LEU A 51 -0.56 -15.29 11.06
C LEU A 51 0.88 -14.73 10.93
N PRO A 52 1.92 -15.36 11.51
CA PRO A 52 3.30 -14.90 11.32
C PRO A 52 3.73 -14.85 9.84
N THR A 53 3.28 -15.83 9.04
CA THR A 53 3.56 -15.83 7.59
C THR A 53 2.89 -14.66 6.89
N VAL A 54 1.68 -14.30 7.28
CA VAL A 54 0.97 -13.13 6.76
C VAL A 54 1.76 -11.85 7.04
N TYR A 55 2.20 -11.66 8.28
CA TYR A 55 3.03 -10.48 8.64
C TYR A 55 4.30 -10.40 7.81
N ARG A 56 4.96 -11.53 7.60
CA ARG A 56 6.18 -11.59 6.78
C ARG A 56 5.89 -11.20 5.32
N ILE A 57 4.83 -11.74 4.73
CA ILE A 57 4.44 -11.41 3.34
C ILE A 57 4.14 -9.91 3.22
N LEU A 58 3.37 -9.35 4.15
CA LEU A 58 3.01 -7.93 4.13
C LEU A 58 4.25 -7.03 4.28
N ASP A 59 5.20 -7.41 5.14
CA ASP A 59 6.46 -6.68 5.30
C ASP A 59 7.33 -6.75 4.03
N GLU A 60 7.49 -7.94 3.46
CA GLU A 60 8.22 -8.14 2.21
C GLU A 60 7.60 -7.33 1.06
N PHE A 61 6.28 -7.34 0.95
CA PHE A 61 5.56 -6.60 -0.08
C PHE A 61 5.68 -5.08 0.10
N SER A 62 5.70 -4.62 1.33
CA SER A 62 5.91 -3.20 1.62
C SER A 62 7.32 -2.75 1.25
N LYS A 63 8.33 -3.54 1.57
CA LYS A 63 9.72 -3.27 1.20
C LYS A 63 9.93 -3.29 -0.31
N ALA A 64 9.21 -4.15 -1.02
CA ALA A 64 9.25 -4.26 -2.48
C ALA A 64 8.43 -3.17 -3.21
N GLY A 65 7.65 -2.37 -2.49
CA GLY A 65 6.80 -1.35 -3.08
C GLY A 65 5.48 -1.88 -3.67
N ILE A 66 5.17 -3.15 -3.46
CA ILE A 66 3.89 -3.76 -3.89
C ILE A 66 2.74 -3.27 -3.03
N LEU A 67 2.97 -3.17 -1.72
CA LEU A 67 2.02 -2.62 -0.76
C LEU A 67 2.55 -1.32 -0.16
N ILE A 68 1.64 -0.44 0.18
CA ILE A 68 1.91 0.79 0.90
C ILE A 68 1.31 0.66 2.28
N ARG A 69 2.08 1.06 3.31
CA ARG A 69 1.61 1.11 4.68
C ARG A 69 0.86 2.41 4.92
N SER A 70 -0.25 2.32 5.63
CA SER A 70 -1.04 3.46 6.06
C SER A 70 -1.46 3.27 7.52
N PHE A 71 -1.49 4.35 8.27
CA PHE A 71 -2.01 4.36 9.63
C PHE A 71 -3.34 5.09 9.64
N SER A 72 -4.40 4.44 10.15
CA SER A 72 -5.67 5.09 10.39
C SER A 72 -5.64 5.93 11.66
N GLU A 73 -6.69 6.72 11.90
CA GLU A 73 -6.81 7.58 13.10
C GLU A 73 -6.65 6.79 14.41
N ASP A 74 -7.06 5.51 14.41
CA ASP A 74 -6.90 4.60 15.53
C ASP A 74 -5.48 4.04 15.67
N ARG A 75 -4.53 4.55 14.88
CA ARG A 75 -3.12 4.12 14.81
C ARG A 75 -2.92 2.66 14.42
N GLN A 76 -3.92 2.03 13.82
CA GLN A 76 -3.79 0.68 13.32
C GLN A 76 -3.10 0.67 11.96
N LEU A 77 -2.13 -0.23 11.82
CA LEU A 77 -1.41 -0.43 10.58
C LEU A 77 -2.30 -1.11 9.55
N ARG A 78 -2.41 -0.49 8.38
CA ARG A 78 -3.15 -1.03 7.25
C ARG A 78 -2.27 -1.03 6.01
N TYR A 79 -2.60 -1.89 5.07
CA TYR A 79 -1.88 -2.05 3.82
C TYR A 79 -2.83 -1.84 2.65
N MET A 80 -2.32 -1.24 1.59
CA MET A 80 -3.04 -1.04 0.34
C MET A 80 -2.17 -1.45 -0.84
N LEU A 81 -2.79 -1.95 -1.91
CA LEU A 81 -2.05 -2.33 -3.11
C LEU A 81 -1.63 -1.08 -3.88
N CYS A 82 -0.36 -1.03 -4.26
CA CYS A 82 0.13 -0.06 -5.21
C CYS A 82 -0.04 -0.62 -6.62
N THR A 83 -0.84 0.03 -7.45
CA THR A 83 -1.11 -0.45 -8.82
C THR A 83 0.03 -0.10 -9.78
N HIS A 84 0.81 0.93 -9.45
CA HIS A 84 1.94 1.39 -10.25
C HIS A 84 3.22 1.50 -9.39
N PRO A 85 3.81 0.36 -8.95
CA PRO A 85 4.88 0.37 -7.95
C PRO A 85 6.17 1.07 -8.39
N HIS A 86 6.31 1.37 -9.68
CA HIS A 86 7.48 2.04 -10.23
C HIS A 86 7.23 3.49 -10.64
N GLU A 87 6.00 3.98 -10.44
CA GLU A 87 5.61 5.35 -10.79
C GLU A 87 5.31 6.15 -9.54
N HIS A 88 5.64 7.45 -9.58
CA HIS A 88 5.37 8.35 -8.46
C HIS A 88 3.91 8.78 -8.48
N HIS A 89 3.17 8.42 -7.45
CA HIS A 89 1.78 8.81 -7.24
C HIS A 89 1.45 8.75 -5.74
N HIS A 90 0.28 9.23 -5.39
CA HIS A 90 -0.23 9.20 -4.04
C HIS A 90 -1.56 8.46 -4.00
N HIS A 91 -2.08 8.21 -2.79
CA HIS A 91 -3.32 7.48 -2.61
C HIS A 91 -4.27 8.26 -1.69
N PHE A 92 -5.54 8.24 -2.04
CA PHE A 92 -6.64 8.67 -1.19
C PHE A 92 -7.32 7.44 -0.61
N THR A 93 -7.57 7.42 0.70
CA THR A 93 -8.27 6.33 1.37
C THR A 93 -9.53 6.86 2.03
N CYS A 94 -10.66 6.24 1.75
CA CYS A 94 -11.90 6.54 2.45
C CYS A 94 -11.87 5.91 3.83
N ARG A 95 -11.99 6.73 4.88
CA ARG A 95 -11.98 6.24 6.27
C ARG A 95 -13.19 5.37 6.61
N LYS A 96 -14.31 5.50 5.88
CA LYS A 96 -15.54 4.75 6.13
C LYS A 96 -15.57 3.39 5.43
N CYS A 97 -15.43 3.37 4.10
CA CYS A 97 -15.51 2.13 3.32
C CYS A 97 -14.16 1.51 2.99
N LYS A 98 -13.06 2.19 3.34
CA LYS A 98 -11.67 1.76 3.13
C LYS A 98 -11.24 1.68 1.65
N LYS A 99 -12.07 2.16 0.73
CA LYS A 99 -11.72 2.24 -0.69
C LYS A 99 -10.47 3.08 -0.87
N VAL A 100 -9.59 2.62 -1.76
CA VAL A 100 -8.35 3.31 -2.11
C VAL A 100 -8.43 3.78 -3.55
N GLU A 101 -8.08 5.02 -3.80
CA GLU A 101 -8.02 5.61 -5.14
C GLU A 101 -6.66 6.28 -5.34
N GLU A 102 -6.14 6.21 -6.56
CA GLU A 102 -4.88 6.87 -6.90
C GLU A 102 -5.09 8.37 -7.09
N VAL A 103 -4.08 9.13 -6.72
CA VAL A 103 -4.03 10.59 -6.91
C VAL A 103 -2.75 10.93 -7.65
N ASP A 104 -2.88 11.36 -8.89
CA ASP A 104 -1.74 11.69 -9.76
C ASP A 104 -1.07 13.01 -9.38
N PHE A 105 -1.77 13.85 -8.67
CA PHE A 105 -1.28 15.18 -8.32
C PHE A 105 -0.19 15.10 -7.27
N CYS A 106 0.92 15.79 -7.53
CA CYS A 106 2.01 15.95 -6.57
C CYS A 106 2.67 17.31 -6.75
N ASN A 107 2.75 18.08 -5.69
CA ASN A 107 3.43 19.39 -5.69
C ASN A 107 4.74 19.35 -4.89
N PHE A 108 5.49 18.25 -4.98
CA PHE A 108 6.76 18.12 -4.28
C PHE A 108 7.78 19.16 -4.73
N LYS A 109 7.78 19.51 -6.03
CA LYS A 109 8.66 20.55 -6.59
C LYS A 109 8.43 21.91 -5.91
N GLY A 110 7.17 22.30 -5.73
CA GLY A 110 6.82 23.55 -5.04
C GLY A 110 7.19 23.53 -3.57
N ILE A 111 6.96 22.40 -2.89
CA ILE A 111 7.33 22.20 -1.49
C ILE A 111 8.86 22.24 -1.34
N SER A 112 9.61 21.57 -2.22
CA SER A 112 11.07 21.57 -2.20
C SER A 112 11.64 22.97 -2.34
N GLN A 113 11.07 23.77 -3.24
CA GLN A 113 11.51 25.14 -3.47
C GLN A 113 11.23 26.04 -2.26
N PHE A 114 10.06 25.87 -1.65
CA PHE A 114 9.72 26.58 -0.40
C PHE A 114 10.71 26.25 0.72
N ILE A 115 11.03 24.96 0.91
CA ILE A 115 11.98 24.50 1.92
C ILE A 115 13.37 25.08 1.67
N LYS A 116 13.82 25.10 0.42
CA LYS A 116 15.09 25.70 0.04
C LYS A 116 15.13 27.20 0.37
N ASN A 117 14.09 27.93 0.02
CA ASN A 117 14.02 29.38 0.19
C ASN A 117 13.85 29.78 1.66
N LYS A 118 13.01 29.08 2.40
CA LYS A 118 12.67 29.41 3.79
C LYS A 118 13.66 28.86 4.79
N LEU A 119 14.14 27.64 4.58
CA LEU A 119 14.96 26.92 5.54
C LEU A 119 16.41 26.73 5.09
N ASN A 120 16.72 27.12 3.86
CA ASN A 120 18.01 26.83 3.22
C ASN A 120 18.38 25.34 3.33
N ALA A 121 17.37 24.47 3.19
CA ALA A 121 17.50 23.03 3.28
C ALA A 121 17.15 22.35 1.96
N LYS A 122 17.55 21.09 1.81
CA LYS A 122 17.24 20.27 0.63
C LYS A 122 16.24 19.19 1.02
N ALA A 123 15.08 19.20 0.38
CA ALA A 123 14.10 18.12 0.49
C ALA A 123 14.48 16.99 -0.47
N GLU A 124 14.65 15.78 0.02
CA GLU A 124 15.08 14.64 -0.78
C GLU A 124 13.96 13.64 -1.05
N SER A 125 12.96 13.57 -0.17
CA SER A 125 11.82 12.66 -0.33
C SER A 125 10.60 13.21 0.40
N HIS A 126 9.44 12.62 0.11
CA HIS A 126 8.20 12.97 0.78
C HIS A 126 7.27 11.78 0.87
N GLN A 127 6.37 11.83 1.82
CA GLN A 127 5.27 10.90 1.95
C GLN A 127 3.99 11.71 2.10
N LEU A 128 2.98 11.37 1.31
CA LEU A 128 1.69 12.02 1.38
C LEU A 128 0.60 10.97 1.50
N GLN A 129 -0.15 11.02 2.59
CA GLN A 129 -1.33 10.20 2.81
C GLN A 129 -2.54 11.12 2.91
N ILE A 130 -3.57 10.82 2.11
CA ILE A 130 -4.81 11.59 2.10
C ILE A 130 -5.93 10.66 2.56
N GLU A 131 -6.61 11.05 3.61
CA GLU A 131 -7.74 10.31 4.16
C GLU A 131 -8.97 11.21 4.26
N GLY A 132 -10.13 10.67 3.97
CA GLY A 132 -11.37 11.42 4.02
C GLY A 132 -12.57 10.54 3.71
N LEU A 133 -13.57 11.08 3.05
CA LEU A 133 -14.77 10.36 2.65
C LEU A 133 -14.88 10.35 1.13
N CYS A 134 -15.10 9.17 0.54
CA CYS A 134 -15.33 9.07 -0.90
C CYS A 134 -16.69 9.62 -1.30
N SER A 135 -16.93 9.74 -2.61
CA SER A 135 -18.18 10.30 -3.14
C SER A 135 -19.46 9.62 -2.64
N ARG A 136 -19.37 8.32 -2.32
CA ARG A 136 -20.52 7.57 -1.79
C ARG A 136 -20.70 7.69 -0.28
N CYS A 137 -19.64 8.03 0.44
CA CYS A 137 -19.63 8.06 1.91
C CYS A 137 -19.72 9.47 2.51
N LYS A 138 -19.49 10.48 1.69
CA LYS A 138 -19.56 11.88 2.14
C LYS A 138 -20.98 12.34 2.46
#